data_2cf97d383decff7f6fe1902d1d4b992f
#
_entry.id   2cf97d383decff7f6fe1902d1d4b992f
#
_cell.length_a   1.000
_cell.length_b   1.000
_cell.length_c   1.000
_cell.angle_alpha   90.00
_cell.angle_beta   90.00
_cell.angle_gamma   90.00
#
_symmetry.space_group_name_H-M   'P 1'
#
loop_
_entity.id
_entity.type
_entity.pdbx_description
1 polymer ?
#
loop_
_entity_poly.entity_id
_entity_poly.type
_entity_poly.pdbx_seq_one_letter_code
_entity_poly.pdbx_strand_id
1 'polypeptide(L)'
;VVLLIDEIDKADIEFPNDLLREIDRMEFYCYETRQLIKAKHRPVVMITSNNEKELPDAFLRRCFFHYIKFPDKETMQAIVDVHQPNIKKDMLKEAMESFFQIRELPGIKKKPSTSELLDWLKLLMAEDIPAEALQSKDGKAAIPPLHGALLKNEQDVHLFERLIFMARHNR
;
A
#
# COMPACT_ATOMS: atom_id res chain seq x y z
N VAL A 1 -18.09 -13.99 -17.39
CA VAL A 1 -17.78 -12.55 -17.24
C VAL A 1 -17.42 -12.29 -15.79
N VAL A 2 -16.35 -11.52 -15.56
CA VAL A 2 -15.95 -11.03 -14.23
C VAL A 2 -16.22 -9.53 -14.20
N LEU A 3 -16.89 -9.08 -13.16
CA LEU A 3 -17.09 -7.66 -12.83
C LEU A 3 -16.14 -7.29 -11.69
N LEU A 4 -15.25 -6.34 -11.91
CA LEU A 4 -14.41 -5.75 -10.88
C LEU A 4 -14.99 -4.41 -10.43
N ILE A 5 -15.21 -4.27 -9.12
CA ILE A 5 -15.55 -3.01 -8.46
C ILE A 5 -14.34 -2.66 -7.60
N ASP A 6 -13.55 -1.72 -8.09
CA ASP A 6 -12.27 -1.37 -7.46
C ASP A 6 -12.46 -0.22 -6.46
N GLU A 7 -11.73 -0.28 -5.33
CA GLU A 7 -11.72 0.76 -4.29
C GLU A 7 -13.11 1.20 -3.80
N ILE A 8 -13.97 0.25 -3.43
CA ILE A 8 -15.35 0.54 -3.00
C ILE A 8 -15.43 1.50 -1.81
N ASP A 9 -14.41 1.53 -0.98
CA ASP A 9 -14.28 2.43 0.17
C ASP A 9 -14.03 3.91 -0.20
N LYS A 10 -13.75 4.20 -1.48
CA LYS A 10 -13.68 5.57 -2.00
C LYS A 10 -15.04 6.15 -2.34
N ALA A 11 -16.04 5.31 -2.55
CA ALA A 11 -17.41 5.74 -2.83
C ALA A 11 -18.07 6.38 -1.59
N ASP A 12 -19.27 6.96 -1.79
CA ASP A 12 -20.08 7.45 -0.70
C ASP A 12 -20.41 6.34 0.29
N ILE A 13 -20.57 6.69 1.56
CA ILE A 13 -20.75 5.72 2.66
C ILE A 13 -21.97 4.82 2.48
N GLU A 14 -22.97 5.29 1.77
CA GLU A 14 -24.20 4.54 1.51
C GLU A 14 -24.10 3.65 0.26
N PHE A 15 -23.18 3.94 -0.65
CA PHE A 15 -23.04 3.23 -1.92
C PHE A 15 -22.92 1.70 -1.78
N PRO A 16 -22.14 1.14 -0.84
CA PRO A 16 -22.09 -0.31 -0.66
C PRO A 16 -23.47 -0.93 -0.35
N ASN A 17 -24.31 -0.22 0.42
CA ASN A 17 -25.67 -0.68 0.73
C ASN A 17 -26.60 -0.59 -0.48
N ASP A 18 -26.49 0.49 -1.25
CA ASP A 18 -27.28 0.67 -2.49
C ASP A 18 -26.97 -0.42 -3.51
N LEU A 19 -25.68 -0.80 -3.60
CA LEU A 19 -25.23 -1.84 -4.51
C LEU A 19 -25.75 -3.25 -4.15
N LEU A 20 -26.17 -3.49 -2.89
CA LEU A 20 -26.63 -4.81 -2.45
C LEU A 20 -27.82 -5.34 -3.26
N ARG A 21 -28.77 -4.47 -3.58
CA ARG A 21 -29.95 -4.86 -4.35
C ARG A 21 -29.59 -5.24 -5.78
N GLU A 22 -28.70 -4.47 -6.39
CA GLU A 22 -28.23 -4.68 -7.75
C GLU A 22 -27.46 -5.99 -7.87
N ILE A 23 -26.59 -6.27 -6.89
CA ILE A 23 -25.82 -7.53 -6.83
C ILE A 23 -26.74 -8.73 -6.54
N ASP A 24 -27.71 -8.59 -5.64
CA ASP A 24 -28.63 -9.68 -5.30
C ASP A 24 -29.53 -10.05 -6.50
N ARG A 25 -30.08 -9.06 -7.18
CA ARG A 25 -31.01 -9.23 -8.29
C ARG A 25 -30.35 -9.33 -9.66
N MET A 26 -29.08 -8.89 -9.75
CA MET A 26 -28.35 -8.76 -11.01
C MET A 26 -29.08 -7.92 -12.04
N GLU A 27 -29.71 -6.85 -11.56
CA GLU A 27 -30.44 -5.87 -12.37
C GLU A 27 -30.28 -4.47 -11.77
N PHE A 28 -30.23 -3.46 -12.63
CA PHE A 28 -30.24 -2.07 -12.22
C PHE A 28 -31.04 -1.22 -13.20
N TYR A 29 -31.57 -0.11 -12.68
CA TYR A 29 -32.31 0.84 -13.48
C TYR A 29 -31.38 1.98 -13.92
N CYS A 30 -31.23 2.15 -15.24
CA CYS A 30 -30.48 3.26 -15.81
C CYS A 30 -31.42 4.45 -15.99
N TYR A 31 -31.25 5.49 -15.19
CA TYR A 31 -32.14 6.66 -15.19
C TYR A 31 -32.01 7.47 -16.48
N GLU A 32 -30.84 7.55 -17.08
CA GLU A 32 -30.56 8.29 -18.31
C GLU A 32 -31.31 7.72 -19.51
N THR A 33 -31.33 6.40 -19.62
CA THR A 33 -32.01 5.68 -20.72
C THR A 33 -33.43 5.22 -20.36
N ARG A 34 -33.81 5.33 -19.08
CA ARG A 34 -35.08 4.82 -18.51
C ARG A 34 -35.29 3.34 -18.76
N GLN A 35 -34.22 2.56 -18.72
CA GLN A 35 -34.26 1.13 -18.98
C GLN A 35 -33.86 0.34 -17.75
N LEU A 36 -34.59 -0.76 -17.52
CA LEU A 36 -34.17 -1.79 -16.59
C LEU A 36 -33.20 -2.73 -17.31
N ILE A 37 -31.94 -2.73 -16.87
CA ILE A 37 -30.91 -3.61 -17.39
C ILE A 37 -30.79 -4.82 -16.48
N LYS A 38 -30.89 -6.01 -17.05
CA LYS A 38 -30.84 -7.28 -16.33
C LYS A 38 -29.78 -8.17 -16.91
N ALA A 39 -28.94 -8.76 -16.06
CA ALA A 39 -27.93 -9.70 -16.47
C ALA A 39 -28.56 -11.01 -16.97
N LYS A 40 -28.16 -11.49 -18.15
CA LYS A 40 -28.58 -12.80 -18.67
C LYS A 40 -27.93 -13.94 -17.90
N HIS A 41 -26.71 -13.74 -17.40
CA HIS A 41 -25.95 -14.69 -16.61
C HIS A 41 -25.30 -13.96 -15.46
N ARG A 42 -25.30 -14.57 -14.27
CA ARG A 42 -24.67 -13.99 -13.09
C ARG A 42 -23.15 -13.87 -13.28
N PRO A 43 -22.56 -12.67 -13.24
CA PRO A 43 -21.11 -12.51 -13.28
C PRO A 43 -20.47 -12.97 -11.96
N VAL A 44 -19.18 -13.30 -11.99
CA VAL A 44 -18.37 -13.30 -10.78
C VAL A 44 -18.06 -11.84 -10.45
N VAL A 45 -18.42 -11.41 -9.25
CA VAL A 45 -18.16 -10.04 -8.79
C VAL A 45 -16.94 -10.08 -7.86
N MET A 46 -15.92 -9.29 -8.19
CA MET A 46 -14.74 -9.05 -7.36
C MET A 46 -14.78 -7.59 -6.89
N ILE A 47 -14.54 -7.39 -5.61
CA ILE A 47 -14.60 -6.06 -4.99
C ILE A 47 -13.31 -5.87 -4.21
N THR A 48 -12.64 -4.72 -4.40
CA THR A 48 -11.45 -4.36 -3.65
C THR A 48 -11.73 -3.20 -2.69
N SER A 49 -10.99 -3.16 -1.60
CA SER A 49 -11.01 -2.08 -0.63
C SER A 49 -9.64 -1.92 0.02
N ASN A 50 -9.19 -0.70 0.20
CA ASN A 50 -8.00 -0.36 0.97
C ASN A 50 -8.30 -0.18 2.46
N ASN A 51 -9.54 -0.41 2.88
CA ASN A 51 -10.02 -0.27 4.26
C ASN A 51 -9.82 1.16 4.83
N GLU A 52 -9.96 2.18 3.99
CA GLU A 52 -9.93 3.58 4.44
C GLU A 52 -11.23 4.00 5.14
N LYS A 53 -12.33 3.36 4.75
CA LYS A 53 -13.64 3.45 5.41
C LYS A 53 -14.14 2.05 5.71
N GLU A 54 -14.79 1.89 6.87
CA GLU A 54 -15.45 0.63 7.20
C GLU A 54 -16.60 0.33 6.25
N LEU A 55 -16.64 -0.90 5.75
CA LEU A 55 -17.75 -1.38 4.93
C LEU A 55 -18.88 -1.89 5.84
N PRO A 56 -20.16 -1.65 5.47
CA PRO A 56 -21.29 -2.10 6.28
C PRO A 56 -21.32 -3.63 6.46
N ASP A 57 -21.65 -4.09 7.66
CA ASP A 57 -21.79 -5.53 7.97
C ASP A 57 -22.75 -6.26 7.01
N ALA A 58 -23.83 -5.59 6.63
CA ALA A 58 -24.80 -6.12 5.69
C ALA A 58 -24.18 -6.44 4.32
N PHE A 59 -23.20 -5.63 3.90
CA PHE A 59 -22.45 -5.83 2.68
C PHE A 59 -21.43 -6.98 2.85
N LEU A 60 -20.64 -6.96 3.90
CA LEU A 60 -19.61 -7.96 4.16
C LEU A 60 -20.18 -9.38 4.29
N ARG A 61 -21.37 -9.57 4.87
CA ARG A 61 -22.04 -10.87 4.98
C ARG A 61 -22.36 -11.54 3.63
N ARG A 62 -22.38 -10.77 2.55
CA ARG A 62 -22.64 -11.26 1.18
C ARG A 62 -21.39 -11.56 0.39
N CYS A 63 -20.20 -11.29 0.98
CA CYS A 63 -18.91 -11.44 0.34
C CYS A 63 -18.11 -12.58 0.96
N PHE A 64 -17.37 -13.29 0.14
CA PHE A 64 -16.23 -14.07 0.61
C PHE A 64 -15.06 -13.12 0.81
N PHE A 65 -14.60 -12.97 2.06
CA PHE A 65 -13.57 -12.03 2.41
C PHE A 65 -12.17 -12.64 2.26
N HIS A 66 -11.26 -11.92 1.61
CA HIS A 66 -9.86 -12.26 1.52
C HIS A 66 -8.99 -11.07 1.86
N TYR A 67 -8.17 -11.20 2.91
CA TYR A 67 -7.24 -10.16 3.31
C TYR A 67 -5.89 -10.36 2.63
N ILE A 68 -5.47 -9.40 1.83
CA ILE A 68 -4.15 -9.38 1.19
C ILE A 68 -3.15 -8.78 2.18
N LYS A 69 -2.29 -9.64 2.74
CA LYS A 69 -1.24 -9.19 3.66
C LYS A 69 -0.15 -8.43 2.92
N PHE A 70 0.46 -7.47 3.63
CA PHE A 70 1.66 -6.82 3.11
C PHE A 70 2.76 -7.87 2.90
N PRO A 71 3.52 -7.80 1.79
CA PRO A 71 4.57 -8.77 1.48
C PRO A 71 5.63 -8.84 2.58
N ASP A 72 6.06 -10.05 2.92
CA ASP A 72 7.25 -10.27 3.75
C ASP A 72 8.54 -9.93 2.97
N LYS A 73 9.68 -10.02 3.64
CA LYS A 73 10.97 -9.66 3.03
C LYS A 73 11.31 -10.49 1.79
N GLU A 74 11.00 -11.78 1.80
CA GLU A 74 11.29 -12.69 0.69
C GLU A 74 10.41 -12.38 -0.51
N THR A 75 9.11 -12.23 -0.28
CA THR A 75 8.16 -11.85 -1.33
C THR A 75 8.48 -10.45 -1.89
N MET A 76 8.84 -9.51 -1.01
CA MET A 76 9.23 -8.16 -1.43
C MET A 76 10.50 -8.18 -2.30
N GLN A 77 11.49 -9.00 -1.93
CA GLN A 77 12.68 -9.22 -2.74
C GLN A 77 12.31 -9.69 -4.15
N ALA A 78 11.45 -10.71 -4.25
CA ALA A 78 11.01 -11.23 -5.55
C ALA A 78 10.28 -10.17 -6.39
N ILE A 79 9.47 -9.30 -5.75
CA ILE A 79 8.82 -8.17 -6.41
C ILE A 79 9.87 -7.19 -6.96
N VAL A 80 10.87 -6.82 -6.14
CA VAL A 80 11.91 -5.89 -6.57
C VAL A 80 12.75 -6.48 -7.70
N ASP A 81 13.09 -7.76 -7.65
CA ASP A 81 13.86 -8.44 -8.70
C ASP A 81 13.17 -8.39 -10.07
N VAL A 82 11.83 -8.46 -10.09
CA VAL A 82 11.04 -8.31 -11.33
C VAL A 82 11.04 -6.86 -11.83
N HIS A 83 10.91 -5.89 -10.94
CA HIS A 83 10.77 -4.47 -11.31
C HIS A 83 12.11 -3.77 -11.53
N GLN A 84 13.17 -4.22 -10.85
CA GLN A 84 14.52 -3.63 -10.86
C GLN A 84 15.60 -4.71 -11.04
N PRO A 85 15.64 -5.41 -12.19
CA PRO A 85 16.51 -6.56 -12.39
C PRO A 85 18.02 -6.21 -12.35
N ASN A 86 18.36 -4.92 -12.50
CA ASN A 86 19.74 -4.44 -12.55
C ASN A 86 20.22 -3.84 -11.22
N ILE A 87 19.44 -3.91 -10.14
CA ILE A 87 19.84 -3.36 -8.85
C ILE A 87 21.00 -4.18 -8.26
N LYS A 88 22.00 -3.50 -7.71
CA LYS A 88 23.12 -4.14 -7.01
C LYS A 88 22.62 -4.80 -5.73
N LYS A 89 23.08 -6.03 -5.45
CA LYS A 89 22.63 -6.82 -4.30
C LYS A 89 22.84 -6.15 -2.95
N ASP A 90 23.95 -5.46 -2.78
CA ASP A 90 24.31 -4.72 -1.57
C ASP A 90 23.37 -3.52 -1.37
N MET A 91 23.09 -2.77 -2.44
CA MET A 91 22.10 -1.69 -2.42
C MET A 91 20.72 -2.21 -2.03
N LEU A 92 20.28 -3.28 -2.67
CA LEU A 92 18.97 -3.86 -2.39
C LEU A 92 18.86 -4.33 -0.94
N LYS A 93 19.89 -5.00 -0.41
CA LYS A 93 19.91 -5.47 0.97
C LYS A 93 19.75 -4.30 1.95
N GLU A 94 20.58 -3.29 1.86
CA GLU A 94 20.56 -2.13 2.77
C GLU A 94 19.26 -1.32 2.63
N ALA A 95 18.77 -1.15 1.41
CA ALA A 95 17.50 -0.47 1.16
C ALA A 95 16.31 -1.23 1.76
N MET A 96 16.27 -2.55 1.60
CA MET A 96 15.23 -3.39 2.20
C MET A 96 15.26 -3.33 3.73
N GLU A 97 16.43 -3.39 4.34
CA GLU A 97 16.57 -3.25 5.79
C GLU A 97 16.05 -1.91 6.28
N SER A 98 16.45 -0.81 5.65
CA SER A 98 15.98 0.54 5.98
C SER A 98 14.46 0.67 5.80
N PHE A 99 13.92 0.14 4.71
CA PHE A 99 12.48 0.19 4.42
C PHE A 99 11.65 -0.54 5.49
N PHE A 100 12.03 -1.76 5.86
CA PHE A 100 11.30 -2.50 6.88
C PHE A 100 11.46 -1.88 8.28
N GLN A 101 12.65 -1.35 8.61
CA GLN A 101 12.85 -0.59 9.84
C GLN A 101 11.90 0.61 9.94
N ILE A 102 11.75 1.40 8.86
CA ILE A 102 10.81 2.51 8.82
C ILE A 102 9.37 2.02 9.04
N ARG A 103 8.97 0.93 8.42
CA ARG A 103 7.62 0.37 8.56
C ARG A 103 7.30 -0.15 9.97
N GLU A 104 8.31 -0.58 10.70
CA GLU A 104 8.19 -1.11 12.07
C GLU A 104 8.26 -0.02 13.15
N LEU A 105 8.55 1.23 12.77
CA LEU A 105 8.64 2.33 13.73
C LEU A 105 7.30 2.54 14.45
N PRO A 106 7.30 2.58 15.79
CA PRO A 106 6.10 2.87 16.55
C PRO A 106 5.61 4.30 16.31
N GLY A 107 4.31 4.45 16.09
CA GLY A 107 3.67 5.75 15.91
C GLY A 107 3.68 6.29 14.48
N ILE A 108 4.23 5.56 13.50
CA ILE A 108 4.12 5.95 12.09
C ILE A 108 2.64 5.86 11.63
N LYS A 109 2.14 6.94 11.05
CA LYS A 109 0.75 7.04 10.61
C LYS A 109 0.52 6.36 9.26
N LYS A 110 1.43 6.62 8.32
CA LYS A 110 1.37 6.06 6.97
C LYS A 110 2.61 5.23 6.69
N LYS A 111 2.49 3.92 6.86
CA LYS A 111 3.56 2.99 6.51
C LYS A 111 3.81 3.02 5.00
N PRO A 112 5.07 3.17 4.54
CA PRO A 112 5.36 3.17 3.11
C PRO A 112 4.94 1.85 2.45
N SER A 113 4.38 1.95 1.24
CA SER A 113 3.88 0.85 0.42
C SER A 113 4.98 0.24 -0.46
N THR A 114 4.63 -0.84 -1.16
CA THR A 114 5.51 -1.46 -2.17
C THR A 114 5.86 -0.49 -3.30
N SER A 115 4.90 0.32 -3.76
CA SER A 115 5.13 1.31 -4.82
C SER A 115 6.13 2.37 -4.39
N GLU A 116 6.01 2.85 -3.15
CA GLU A 116 6.96 3.83 -2.59
C GLU A 116 8.37 3.25 -2.44
N LEU A 117 8.51 1.97 -2.10
CA LEU A 117 9.80 1.29 -2.14
C LEU A 117 10.40 1.25 -3.54
N LEU A 118 9.61 0.84 -4.53
CA LEU A 118 10.08 0.74 -5.93
C LEU A 118 10.49 2.11 -6.49
N ASP A 119 9.75 3.15 -6.17
CA ASP A 119 10.08 4.52 -6.58
C ASP A 119 11.35 5.03 -5.87
N TRP A 120 11.48 4.74 -4.57
CA TRP A 120 12.69 5.09 -3.82
C TRP A 120 13.93 4.40 -4.37
N LEU A 121 13.85 3.10 -4.68
CA LEU A 121 14.95 2.36 -5.30
C LEU A 121 15.35 2.94 -6.66
N LYS A 122 14.38 3.34 -7.49
CA LYS A 122 14.66 4.03 -8.76
C LYS A 122 15.43 5.32 -8.55
N LEU A 123 15.02 6.12 -7.56
CA LEU A 123 15.70 7.37 -7.24
C LEU A 123 17.12 7.14 -6.71
N LEU A 124 17.31 6.15 -5.82
CA LEU A 124 18.65 5.81 -5.32
C LEU A 124 19.59 5.41 -6.45
N MET A 125 19.10 4.63 -7.42
CA MET A 125 19.90 4.25 -8.59
C MET A 125 20.15 5.42 -9.55
N ALA A 126 19.17 6.30 -9.76
CA ALA A 126 19.31 7.45 -10.65
C ALA A 126 20.32 8.50 -10.13
N GLU A 127 20.42 8.64 -8.81
CA GLU A 127 21.34 9.55 -8.13
C GLU A 127 22.67 8.89 -7.76
N ASP A 128 22.91 7.65 -8.22
CA ASP A 128 24.13 6.88 -7.93
C ASP A 128 24.47 6.82 -6.43
N ILE A 129 23.48 6.74 -5.57
CA ILE A 129 23.67 6.67 -4.11
C ILE A 129 24.37 5.35 -3.76
N PRO A 130 25.51 5.37 -3.04
CA PRO A 130 26.20 4.15 -2.66
C PRO A 130 25.45 3.41 -1.53
N ALA A 131 25.55 2.07 -1.49
CA ALA A 131 24.90 1.24 -0.46
C ALA A 131 25.32 1.63 0.97
N GLU A 132 26.56 2.08 1.15
CA GLU A 132 27.12 2.53 2.44
C GLU A 132 26.36 3.75 3.01
N ALA A 133 25.73 4.56 2.15
CA ALA A 133 24.94 5.71 2.59
C ALA A 133 23.61 5.29 3.26
N LEU A 134 23.18 4.05 3.06
CA LEU A 134 21.98 3.47 3.68
C LEU A 134 22.32 2.75 4.99
N GLN A 135 23.59 2.43 5.21
CA GLN A 135 24.00 1.67 6.39
C GLN A 135 23.87 2.49 7.66
N SER A 136 23.34 1.84 8.70
CA SER A 136 23.36 2.39 10.05
C SER A 136 24.80 2.45 10.57
N LYS A 137 25.36 3.64 10.70
CA LYS A 137 26.68 3.81 11.34
C LYS A 137 26.52 3.56 12.84
N ASP A 138 27.35 2.69 13.40
CA ASP A 138 27.38 2.35 14.83
C ASP A 138 26.09 1.72 15.38
N GLY A 139 25.34 0.98 14.56
CA GLY A 139 24.06 0.36 14.99
C GLY A 139 22.95 1.37 15.25
N LYS A 140 23.14 2.63 14.86
CA LYS A 140 22.14 3.70 15.02
C LYS A 140 21.40 3.92 13.70
N ALA A 141 20.08 3.95 13.76
CA ALA A 141 19.26 4.32 12.61
C ALA A 141 19.75 5.64 12.01
N ALA A 142 19.99 5.66 10.71
CA ALA A 142 20.33 6.87 9.96
C ALA A 142 19.13 7.27 9.10
N ILE A 143 18.97 8.57 8.85
CA ILE A 143 17.98 9.04 7.89
C ILE A 143 18.46 8.58 6.50
N PRO A 144 17.74 7.67 5.82
CA PRO A 144 18.18 7.25 4.51
C PRO A 144 18.03 8.39 3.51
N PRO A 145 18.96 8.52 2.54
CA PRO A 145 18.84 9.50 1.48
C PRO A 145 17.49 9.36 0.76
N LEU A 146 16.94 10.48 0.31
CA LEU A 146 15.68 10.53 -0.44
C LEU A 146 14.47 9.93 0.31
N HIS A 147 14.51 9.93 1.65
CA HIS A 147 13.43 9.37 2.50
C HIS A 147 12.06 9.98 2.23
N GLY A 148 11.96 11.18 1.64
CA GLY A 148 10.70 11.77 1.19
C GLY A 148 9.99 10.95 0.12
N ALA A 149 10.66 10.00 -0.54
CA ALA A 149 10.00 9.02 -1.41
C ALA A 149 9.20 7.99 -0.60
N LEU A 150 9.65 7.65 0.61
CA LEU A 150 9.02 6.67 1.50
C LEU A 150 8.02 7.30 2.47
N LEU A 151 8.35 8.46 3.04
CA LEU A 151 7.54 9.14 4.05
C LEU A 151 6.74 10.26 3.38
N LYS A 152 5.44 10.03 3.22
CA LYS A 152 4.49 10.96 2.54
C LYS A 152 3.65 11.77 3.53
N ASN A 153 3.99 11.75 4.81
CA ASN A 153 3.31 12.49 5.86
C ASN A 153 4.33 13.28 6.67
N GLU A 154 4.12 14.59 6.83
CA GLU A 154 5.02 15.49 7.54
C GLU A 154 5.27 15.05 8.99
N GLN A 155 4.23 14.58 9.67
CA GLN A 155 4.34 14.11 11.05
C GLN A 155 5.21 12.85 11.17
N ASP A 156 5.18 11.98 10.16
CA ASP A 156 6.01 10.78 10.11
C ASP A 156 7.48 11.16 9.86
N VAL A 157 7.75 12.16 9.02
CA VAL A 157 9.11 12.70 8.82
C VAL A 157 9.66 13.25 10.13
N HIS A 158 8.92 14.10 10.82
CA HIS A 158 9.33 14.67 12.11
C HIS A 158 9.49 13.62 13.21
N LEU A 159 8.62 12.60 13.23
CA LEU A 159 8.76 11.47 14.16
C LEU A 159 10.08 10.73 13.90
N PHE A 160 10.37 10.45 12.66
CA PHE A 160 11.56 9.73 12.24
C PHE A 160 12.84 10.50 12.58
N GLU A 161 12.89 11.80 12.25
CA GLU A 161 14.02 12.68 12.60
C GLU A 161 14.27 12.73 14.10
N ARG A 162 13.20 12.88 14.90
CA ARG A 162 13.26 12.91 16.35
C ARG A 162 13.78 11.61 16.95
N LEU A 163 13.33 10.47 16.46
CA LEU A 163 13.79 9.16 16.95
C LEU A 163 15.28 8.95 16.65
N ILE A 164 15.74 9.37 15.50
CA ILE A 164 17.17 9.32 15.14
C ILE A 164 17.97 10.28 16.02
N PHE A 165 17.49 11.49 16.25
CA PHE A 165 18.15 12.44 17.14
C PHE A 165 18.31 11.88 18.55
N MET A 166 17.26 11.30 19.12
CA MET A 166 17.28 10.68 20.45
C MET A 166 18.26 9.49 20.48
N ALA A 167 18.27 8.64 19.46
CA ALA A 167 19.18 7.50 19.37
C ALA A 167 20.67 7.92 19.30
N ARG A 168 20.94 9.14 18.79
CA ARG A 168 22.30 9.70 18.75
C ARG A 168 22.76 10.32 20.06
N HIS A 169 21.84 10.79 20.91
CA HIS A 169 22.16 11.55 22.14
C HIS A 169 21.97 10.75 23.43
N ASN A 170 21.36 9.57 23.38
CA ASN A 170 21.29 8.67 24.55
C ASN A 170 22.65 7.91 24.68
N ARG A 171 23.60 8.60 25.28
CA ARG A 171 24.80 8.05 25.90
C ARG A 171 24.84 8.39 27.36
#